data_b79420da5544add707f8684e7c9b1a4e
#
_entry.id   b79420da5544add707f8684e7c9b1a4e
#
_cell.length_a   1.000
_cell.length_b   1.000
_cell.length_c   1.000
_cell.angle_alpha   90.00
_cell.angle_beta   90.00
_cell.angle_gamma   90.00
#
_symmetry.space_group_name_H-M   'P 1'
#
loop_
_entity.id
_entity.type
_entity.pdbx_description
1 polymer ?
#
loop_
_entity_poly.entity_id
_entity_poly.type
_entity_poly.pdbx_seq_one_letter_code
_entity_poly.pdbx_strand_id
1 'polypeptide(L)'
;MDNKREFRRSPLKVQLRIDHPVHGQMLVTTRDISESGVFVVIDDARSLLNIGEVFTGQVQGLPVEAPVVRLEVVRFEPSGVGLIFQQDA
;
A
#
# COMPACT_ATOMS: atom_id res chain seq x y z
N MET A 1 -7.31 -26.84 9.25
CA MET A 1 -6.92 -26.18 9.13
C MET A 1 -6.35 -25.51 9.10
N ASP A 2 -6.08 -25.17 9.02
CA ASP A 2 -5.31 -24.46 9.13
C ASP A 2 -5.24 -23.43 8.96
N ASN A 3 -5.23 -22.74 9.24
CA ASN A 3 -4.97 -21.67 9.09
C ASN A 3 -3.96 -21.15 9.40
N LYS A 4 -3.20 -21.34 9.09
CA LYS A 4 -2.08 -20.84 9.19
C LYS A 4 -1.89 -19.58 8.67
N ARG A 5 -2.72 -19.03 8.01
CA ARG A 5 -2.55 -17.78 7.48
C ARG A 5 -2.79 -16.80 8.48
N GLU A 6 -1.81 -16.06 8.87
CA GLU A 6 -1.96 -15.08 9.85
C GLU A 6 -2.62 -13.87 9.38
N PHE A 7 -2.43 -13.51 8.09
CA PHE A 7 -2.94 -12.26 7.56
C PHE A 7 -3.88 -12.58 6.44
N ARG A 8 -5.17 -12.34 6.68
CA ARG A 8 -6.14 -12.53 5.64
C ARG A 8 -6.17 -11.32 4.78
N ARG A 9 -6.18 -11.53 3.47
CA ARG A 9 -6.29 -10.44 2.54
C ARG A 9 -7.74 -10.30 2.11
N SER A 10 -8.26 -9.09 2.25
CA SER A 10 -9.63 -8.78 1.87
C SER A 10 -9.61 -7.88 0.65
N PRO A 11 -10.44 -8.14 -0.35
CA PRO A 11 -10.54 -7.24 -1.49
C PRO A 11 -10.96 -5.87 -0.98
N LEU A 12 -10.28 -4.85 -1.46
CA LEU A 12 -10.61 -3.48 -1.08
C LEU A 12 -10.20 -2.57 -2.21
N LYS A 13 -11.18 -1.91 -2.81
CA LYS A 13 -10.90 -1.03 -3.93
C LYS A 13 -11.22 0.39 -3.52
N VAL A 14 -10.22 1.06 -2.99
CA VAL A 14 -10.32 2.46 -2.60
C VAL A 14 -9.10 3.18 -3.12
N GLN A 15 -9.14 4.50 -3.06
CA GLN A 15 -7.99 5.29 -3.46
C GLN A 15 -7.08 5.53 -2.29
N LEU A 16 -5.79 5.49 -2.55
CA LEU A 16 -4.75 5.73 -1.56
C LEU A 16 -3.88 6.85 -2.09
N ARG A 17 -3.74 7.91 -1.30
CA ARG A 17 -2.82 8.99 -1.65
C ARG A 17 -1.46 8.65 -1.06
N ILE A 18 -0.46 8.58 -1.90
CA ILE A 18 0.91 8.31 -1.50
C ILE A 18 1.70 9.61 -1.61
N ASP A 19 2.46 9.92 -0.57
CA ASP A 19 3.38 11.05 -0.60
C ASP A 19 4.78 10.51 -0.74
N HIS A 20 5.31 10.59 -1.95
CA HIS A 20 6.62 10.04 -2.27
C HIS A 20 7.65 11.16 -2.20
N PRO A 21 8.83 10.90 -1.61
CA PRO A 21 9.82 11.97 -1.43
C PRO A 21 10.34 12.54 -2.75
N VAL A 22 10.30 11.76 -3.81
CA VAL A 22 10.82 12.22 -5.12
C VAL A 22 9.69 12.57 -6.05
N HIS A 23 8.68 11.69 -6.15
CA HIS A 23 7.62 11.87 -7.14
C HIS A 23 6.46 12.72 -6.64
N GLY A 24 6.46 13.10 -5.37
CA GLY A 24 5.37 13.89 -4.81
C GLY A 24 4.14 13.04 -4.55
N GLN A 25 2.99 13.67 -4.61
CA GLN A 25 1.75 12.97 -4.32
C GLN A 25 1.31 12.15 -5.51
N MET A 26 0.94 10.91 -5.23
CA MET A 26 0.39 10.02 -6.24
C MET A 26 -0.90 9.44 -5.70
N LEU A 27 -1.91 9.34 -6.55
CA LEU A 27 -3.18 8.77 -6.18
C LEU A 27 -3.29 7.42 -6.87
N VAL A 28 -3.37 6.36 -6.09
CA VAL A 28 -3.38 5.00 -6.62
C VAL A 28 -4.60 4.25 -6.09
N THR A 29 -4.93 3.14 -6.73
CA THR A 29 -6.07 2.33 -6.32
C THR A 29 -5.58 1.07 -5.66
N THR A 30 -6.19 0.72 -4.53
CA THR A 30 -5.87 -0.52 -3.84
C THR A 30 -6.54 -1.70 -4.53
N ARG A 31 -5.97 -2.89 -4.35
CA ARG A 31 -6.58 -4.14 -4.79
C ARG A 31 -7.07 -4.94 -3.59
N ASP A 32 -6.23 -5.04 -2.57
CA ASP A 32 -6.58 -5.77 -1.36
C ASP A 32 -5.77 -5.24 -0.20
N ILE A 33 -6.21 -5.58 0.99
CA ILE A 33 -5.60 -5.11 2.22
C ILE A 33 -5.59 -6.25 3.24
N SER A 34 -4.61 -6.22 4.13
CA SER A 34 -4.54 -7.12 5.28
C SER A 34 -4.04 -6.33 6.46
N GLU A 35 -3.89 -7.01 7.60
CA GLU A 35 -3.34 -6.35 8.79
C GLU A 35 -1.92 -5.89 8.57
N SER A 36 -1.17 -6.57 7.70
CA SER A 36 0.23 -6.26 7.52
C SER A 36 0.50 -5.29 6.38
N GLY A 37 -0.41 -5.11 5.45
CA GLY A 37 -0.11 -4.24 4.33
C GLY A 37 -1.23 -4.15 3.32
N VAL A 38 -0.90 -3.56 2.18
CA VAL A 38 -1.87 -3.29 1.14
C VAL A 38 -1.20 -3.50 -0.21
N PHE A 39 -1.96 -4.03 -1.17
CA PHE A 39 -1.49 -4.12 -2.55
C PHE A 39 -2.16 -3.03 -3.35
N VAL A 40 -1.37 -2.25 -4.08
CA VAL A 40 -1.89 -1.17 -4.90
C VAL A 40 -1.59 -1.43 -6.36
N VAL A 41 -2.49 -0.98 -7.22
CA VAL A 41 -2.38 -1.17 -8.66
C VAL A 41 -1.67 0.06 -9.22
N ILE A 42 -0.49 -0.16 -9.78
CA ILE A 42 0.30 0.90 -10.39
C ILE A 42 0.92 0.35 -11.66
N ASP A 43 0.70 1.03 -12.77
CA ASP A 43 1.37 0.67 -14.01
C ASP A 43 2.84 1.00 -13.90
N ASP A 44 3.67 0.06 -14.31
CA ASP A 44 5.11 0.30 -14.38
C ASP A 44 5.69 0.69 -13.03
N ALA A 45 5.26 0.00 -11.99
CA ALA A 45 5.67 0.35 -10.63
C ALA A 45 7.18 0.28 -10.45
N ARG A 46 7.85 -0.64 -11.17
CA ARG A 46 9.29 -0.80 -11.03
C ARG A 46 10.07 0.42 -11.49
N SER A 47 9.50 1.22 -12.37
CA SER A 47 10.19 2.43 -12.82
C SER A 47 9.98 3.59 -11.86
N LEU A 48 9.01 3.47 -10.95
CA LEU A 48 8.70 4.54 -10.02
C LEU A 48 9.19 4.27 -8.61
N LEU A 49 9.24 3.02 -8.20
CA LEU A 49 9.49 2.66 -6.81
C LEU A 49 10.59 1.62 -6.71
N ASN A 50 11.21 1.52 -5.55
CA ASN A 50 12.26 0.54 -5.28
C ASN A 50 11.93 -0.26 -4.03
N ILE A 51 12.33 -1.53 -4.03
CA ILE A 51 12.19 -2.39 -2.86
C ILE A 51 12.89 -1.73 -1.66
N GLY A 52 12.21 -1.70 -0.54
CA GLY A 52 12.76 -1.12 0.69
C GLY A 52 12.47 0.35 0.86
N GLU A 53 11.91 0.98 -0.15
CA GLU A 53 11.59 2.39 -0.09
C GLU A 53 10.41 2.63 0.84
N VAL A 54 10.47 3.70 1.62
CA VAL A 54 9.44 4.03 2.62
C VAL A 54 8.85 5.39 2.28
N PHE A 55 7.54 5.46 2.35
CA PHE A 55 6.82 6.73 2.17
C PHE A 55 5.53 6.65 2.97
N THR A 56 4.75 7.73 2.95
CA THR A 56 3.50 7.76 3.68
C THR A 56 2.33 7.64 2.73
N GLY A 57 1.21 7.19 3.26
CA GLY A 57 -0.02 7.09 2.49
C GLY A 57 -1.22 7.30 3.38
N GLN A 58 -2.33 7.63 2.75
CA GLN A 58 -3.58 7.87 3.44
C GLN A 58 -4.73 7.47 2.55
N VAL A 59 -5.63 6.66 3.08
CA VAL A 59 -6.82 6.24 2.35
C VAL A 59 -7.74 7.43 2.15
N GLN A 60 -8.28 7.55 0.95
CA GLN A 60 -9.14 8.66 0.57
C GLN A 60 -10.57 8.19 0.43
N GLY A 61 -11.50 9.13 0.50
CA GLY A 61 -12.90 8.84 0.18
C GLY A 61 -13.71 8.26 1.31
N LEU A 62 -13.17 8.22 2.53
CA LEU A 62 -13.92 7.73 3.67
C LEU A 62 -14.73 8.87 4.30
N PRO A 63 -15.82 8.53 5.01
CA PRO A 63 -16.59 9.57 5.71
C PRO A 63 -15.77 10.29 6.76
N VAL A 64 -14.80 9.59 7.36
CA VAL A 64 -13.91 10.17 8.36
C VAL A 64 -12.50 10.08 7.80
N GLU A 65 -11.70 11.10 8.05
CA GLU A 65 -10.34 11.13 7.56
C GLU A 65 -9.54 9.96 8.14
N ALA A 66 -8.90 9.18 7.26
CA ALA A 66 -8.10 8.05 7.69
C ALA A 66 -6.77 8.53 8.23
N PRO A 67 -6.13 7.73 9.08
CA PRO A 67 -4.79 8.10 9.55
C PRO A 67 -3.77 8.01 8.43
N VAL A 68 -2.72 8.81 8.53
CA VAL A 68 -1.57 8.71 7.66
C VAL A 68 -0.70 7.57 8.19
N VAL A 69 -0.30 6.68 7.29
CA VAL A 69 0.48 5.49 7.67
C VAL A 69 1.78 5.47 6.88
N ARG A 70 2.78 4.80 7.43
CA ARG A 70 4.04 4.59 6.75
C ARG A 70 4.00 3.26 6.05
N LEU A 71 4.54 3.24 4.83
CA LEU A 71 4.46 2.09 3.95
C LEU A 71 5.84 1.80 3.39
N GLU A 72 6.17 0.52 3.31
CA GLU A 72 7.44 0.09 2.73
C GLU A 72 7.17 -0.83 1.54
N VAL A 73 7.88 -0.61 0.46
CA VAL A 73 7.78 -1.43 -0.75
C VAL A 73 8.47 -2.76 -0.50
N VAL A 74 7.74 -3.87 -0.66
CA VAL A 74 8.32 -5.18 -0.38
C VAL A 74 8.32 -6.11 -1.58
N ARG A 75 7.45 -5.90 -2.55
CA ARG A 75 7.47 -6.76 -3.73
C ARG A 75 6.75 -6.11 -4.88
N PHE A 76 7.09 -6.56 -6.08
CA PHE A 76 6.41 -6.15 -7.29
C PHE A 76 5.68 -7.35 -7.88
N GLU A 77 4.54 -7.06 -8.51
CA GLU A 77 3.81 -8.01 -9.34
C GLU A 77 3.50 -7.30 -10.65
N PRO A 78 3.09 -8.04 -11.67
CA PRO A 78 2.83 -7.39 -12.97
C PRO A 78 1.83 -6.25 -12.90
N SER A 79 0.85 -6.34 -11.99
CA SER A 79 -0.21 -5.34 -11.92
C SER A 79 0.05 -4.25 -10.91
N GLY A 80 1.10 -4.35 -10.10
CA GLY A 80 1.31 -3.32 -9.09
C GLY A 80 2.37 -3.69 -8.08
N VAL A 81 2.18 -3.23 -6.84
CA VAL A 81 3.21 -3.33 -5.83
C VAL A 81 2.59 -3.64 -4.47
N GLY A 82 3.27 -4.51 -3.73
CA GLY A 82 2.90 -4.82 -2.36
C GLY A 82 3.63 -3.93 -1.39
N LEU A 83 2.87 -3.36 -0.46
CA LEU A 83 3.39 -2.45 0.55
C LEU A 83 3.03 -2.99 1.92
N ILE A 84 3.95 -2.88 2.87
CA ILE A 84 3.63 -3.26 4.24
C ILE A 84 3.56 -2.00 5.09
N PHE A 85 2.69 -2.06 6.10
CA PHE A 85 2.58 -0.99 7.07
C PHE A 85 3.77 -1.06 8.00
N GLN A 86 4.48 0.05 8.15
CA GLN A 86 5.56 0.14 9.10
C GLN A 86 5.04 0.71 10.39
N GLN A 87 5.37 0.05 11.47
CA GLN A 87 4.97 0.55 12.77
C GLN A 87 6.11 1.26 13.41
N ASP A 88 5.81 2.38 14.02
CA ASP A 88 6.80 3.08 14.82
C ASP A 88 6.99 2.31 16.10
N ALA A 89 8.18 2.16 16.49
CA ALA A 89 8.49 1.39 17.66
C ALA A 89 7.97 2.06 18.92
#